data_0d3fe53bfcdca3d23a5493aacabaae9e
#
_entry.id   0d3fe53bfcdca3d23a5493aacabaae9e
#
_cell.length_a   1.000
_cell.length_b   1.000
_cell.length_c   1.000
_cell.angle_alpha   90.00
_cell.angle_beta   90.00
_cell.angle_gamma   90.00
#
_symmetry.space_group_name_H-M   'P 1'
#
loop_
_entity.id
_entity.type
_entity.pdbx_description
1 polymer ?
#
loop_
_entity_poly.entity_id
_entity_poly.type
_entity_poly.pdbx_seq_one_letter_code
_entity_poly.pdbx_strand_id
1 'polypeptide(L)'
;MNSCHLQFKVYASGVIANDKKVELHKTFRALGMSSIYDINLTGLDKGKMAANLGDAHEHIVAGILIRLGFDVGIVDVSGTKYDMLVIAFEKPPPDGKKVILRAQLRTASRSVSFIGGGRGGIDREYKSGVKTRKFTTKDSDLILAIDRSCFDVYVIPTEFIARWGNSKAISKMQPLKNNW
;
A
#
# COMPACT_ATOMS: atom_id res chain seq x y z
N MET A 1 7.00 -22.04 -14.06
CA MET A 1 6.30 -20.91 -13.43
C MET A 1 5.13 -21.47 -12.63
N ASN A 2 5.31 -21.72 -11.34
CA ASN A 2 4.32 -22.39 -10.51
C ASN A 2 3.34 -21.36 -9.95
N SER A 3 2.10 -21.47 -10.39
CA SER A 3 0.96 -20.71 -9.86
C SER A 3 0.71 -21.16 -8.42
N CYS A 4 0.93 -20.27 -7.46
CA CYS A 4 0.60 -20.51 -6.07
C CYS A 4 -0.91 -20.39 -5.90
N HIS A 5 -1.61 -21.52 -5.82
CA HIS A 5 -3.03 -21.58 -5.53
C HIS A 5 -3.22 -21.52 -4.02
N LEU A 6 -3.43 -20.31 -3.48
CA LEU A 6 -3.93 -20.16 -2.11
C LEU A 6 -5.45 -20.41 -2.10
N GLN A 7 -5.85 -21.54 -1.52
CA GLN A 7 -7.25 -21.82 -1.23
C GLN A 7 -7.62 -21.19 0.11
N PHE A 8 -8.35 -20.09 0.11
CA PHE A 8 -9.02 -19.61 1.31
C PHE A 8 -10.33 -20.34 1.51
N LYS A 9 -10.43 -21.13 2.58
CA LYS A 9 -11.73 -21.63 3.08
C LYS A 9 -12.36 -20.52 3.93
N VAL A 10 -13.35 -19.82 3.38
CA VAL A 10 -14.19 -18.92 4.17
C VAL A 10 -15.22 -19.77 4.91
N TYR A 11 -15.09 -19.90 6.21
CA TYR A 11 -16.13 -20.44 7.08
C TYR A 11 -17.11 -19.32 7.43
N ALA A 12 -18.17 -19.18 6.61
CA ALA A 12 -19.35 -18.48 7.04
C ALA A 12 -20.24 -19.50 7.79
N SER A 13 -20.40 -19.33 9.07
CA SER A 13 -21.38 -20.08 9.86
C SER A 13 -22.78 -19.68 9.42
N GLY A 14 -23.46 -20.56 8.69
CA GLY A 14 -24.84 -20.40 8.30
C GLY A 14 -25.07 -20.75 6.84
N VAL A 15 -25.42 -22.03 6.61
CA VAL A 15 -26.16 -22.57 5.46
C VAL A 15 -25.93 -21.85 4.12
N ILE A 16 -24.81 -22.12 3.49
CA ILE A 16 -24.74 -22.05 2.03
C ILE A 16 -24.81 -23.49 1.53
N ALA A 17 -25.93 -23.82 0.91
CA ALA A 17 -26.13 -25.12 0.28
C ALA A 17 -24.96 -25.44 -0.65
N ASN A 18 -24.55 -26.71 -0.67
CA ASN A 18 -23.39 -27.24 -1.41
C ASN A 18 -23.41 -27.01 -2.92
N ASP A 19 -24.54 -26.55 -3.48
CA ASP A 19 -24.74 -26.29 -4.90
C ASP A 19 -24.28 -24.89 -5.33
N LYS A 20 -23.92 -24.03 -4.37
CA LYS A 20 -23.31 -22.72 -4.63
C LYS A 20 -21.86 -22.68 -4.19
N LYS A 21 -21.04 -23.68 -4.53
CA LYS A 21 -19.66 -23.42 -4.89
C LYS A 21 -19.73 -22.55 -6.12
N VAL A 22 -20.18 -21.31 -5.86
CA VAL A 22 -20.23 -20.27 -6.85
C VAL A 22 -18.87 -20.31 -7.48
N GLU A 23 -18.85 -20.42 -8.75
CA GLU A 23 -17.73 -20.14 -9.61
C GLU A 23 -17.28 -18.68 -9.39
N LEU A 24 -16.89 -18.37 -8.15
CA LEU A 24 -16.32 -17.09 -7.78
C LEU A 24 -15.32 -16.65 -8.84
N HIS A 25 -14.47 -17.56 -9.30
CA HIS A 25 -13.51 -17.30 -10.37
C HIS A 25 -14.12 -16.87 -11.71
N LYS A 26 -15.25 -17.45 -12.11
CA LYS A 26 -15.94 -17.06 -13.35
C LYS A 26 -16.66 -15.73 -13.18
N THR A 27 -17.26 -15.53 -12.02
CA THR A 27 -17.93 -14.27 -11.67
C THR A 27 -16.93 -13.10 -11.65
N PHE A 28 -15.72 -13.29 -11.14
CA PHE A 28 -14.69 -12.24 -11.11
C PHE A 28 -14.23 -11.82 -12.51
N ARG A 29 -14.00 -12.78 -13.41
CA ARG A 29 -13.67 -12.46 -14.81
C ARG A 29 -14.83 -11.78 -15.53
N ALA A 30 -16.06 -12.19 -15.28
CA ALA A 30 -17.25 -11.58 -15.87
C ALA A 30 -17.48 -10.14 -15.40
N LEU A 31 -17.06 -9.79 -14.17
CA LEU A 31 -17.15 -8.44 -13.61
C LEU A 31 -15.99 -7.52 -14.01
N GLY A 32 -15.05 -7.98 -14.84
CA GLY A 32 -13.90 -7.19 -15.29
C GLY A 32 -12.93 -6.83 -14.16
N MET A 33 -12.93 -7.57 -13.05
CA MET A 33 -12.10 -7.29 -11.88
C MET A 33 -10.67 -7.72 -12.13
N SER A 34 -9.73 -6.84 -11.87
CA SER A 34 -8.29 -7.06 -12.09
C SER A 34 -7.66 -7.95 -11.02
N SER A 35 -8.30 -8.08 -9.84
CA SER A 35 -7.80 -8.85 -8.71
C SER A 35 -8.93 -9.30 -7.78
N ILE A 36 -8.77 -10.46 -7.15
CA ILE A 36 -9.65 -10.94 -6.07
C ILE A 36 -9.64 -10.02 -4.84
N TYR A 37 -8.61 -9.20 -4.71
CA TYR A 37 -8.46 -8.26 -3.60
C TYR A 37 -9.25 -6.95 -3.81
N ASP A 38 -9.86 -6.76 -4.98
CA ASP A 38 -10.70 -5.60 -5.28
C ASP A 38 -12.18 -5.79 -4.93
N ILE A 39 -12.51 -6.91 -4.26
CA ILE A 39 -13.88 -7.26 -3.94
C ILE A 39 -14.36 -6.50 -2.71
N ASN A 40 -15.50 -5.87 -2.84
CA ASN A 40 -16.22 -5.27 -1.73
C ASN A 40 -17.28 -6.24 -1.20
N LEU A 41 -16.86 -7.21 -0.39
CA LEU A 41 -17.76 -8.24 0.15
C LEU A 41 -18.80 -7.72 1.15
N THR A 42 -18.52 -6.58 1.78
CA THR A 42 -19.34 -6.00 2.85
C THR A 42 -20.18 -4.83 2.39
N GLY A 43 -20.11 -4.46 1.10
CA GLY A 43 -20.92 -3.37 0.55
C GLY A 43 -20.52 -1.98 1.05
N LEU A 44 -19.26 -1.76 1.43
CA LEU A 44 -18.77 -0.47 1.87
C LEU A 44 -18.89 0.58 0.76
N ASP A 45 -19.12 1.83 1.14
CA ASP A 45 -19.01 2.95 0.19
C ASP A 45 -17.57 3.11 -0.33
N LYS A 46 -17.44 3.80 -1.48
CA LYS A 46 -16.14 3.94 -2.17
C LYS A 46 -15.07 4.64 -1.30
N GLY A 47 -15.48 5.60 -0.47
CA GLY A 47 -14.55 6.34 0.38
C GLY A 47 -13.99 5.46 1.48
N LYS A 48 -14.86 4.73 2.17
CA LYS A 48 -14.48 3.78 3.23
C LYS A 48 -13.66 2.62 2.67
N MET A 49 -14.04 2.11 1.49
CA MET A 49 -13.27 1.09 0.78
C MET A 49 -11.84 1.55 0.47
N ALA A 50 -11.67 2.80 0.02
CA ALA A 50 -10.35 3.35 -0.28
C ALA A 50 -9.50 3.57 1.00
N ALA A 51 -10.13 3.96 2.11
CA ALA A 51 -9.43 4.08 3.40
C ALA A 51 -8.97 2.71 3.90
N ASN A 52 -9.89 1.73 3.98
CA ASN A 52 -9.55 0.37 4.40
C ASN A 52 -8.46 -0.27 3.53
N LEU A 53 -8.44 0.03 2.22
CA LEU A 53 -7.38 -0.44 1.33
C LEU A 53 -6.02 0.18 1.69
N GLY A 54 -6.00 1.45 2.06
CA GLY A 54 -4.79 2.13 2.56
C GLY A 54 -4.24 1.44 3.80
N ASP A 55 -5.09 1.30 4.82
CA ASP A 55 -4.74 0.68 6.09
C ASP A 55 -4.29 -0.78 5.91
N ALA A 56 -5.01 -1.56 5.10
CA ALA A 56 -4.63 -2.94 4.77
C ALA A 56 -3.23 -3.01 4.12
N HIS A 57 -2.91 -2.10 3.22
CA HIS A 57 -1.61 -2.07 2.56
C HIS A 57 -0.49 -1.69 3.52
N GLU A 58 -0.73 -0.83 4.51
CA GLU A 58 0.24 -0.53 5.56
C GLU A 58 0.61 -1.79 6.34
N HIS A 59 -0.38 -2.57 6.75
CA HIS A 59 -0.15 -3.83 7.46
C HIS A 59 0.54 -4.89 6.59
N ILE A 60 0.19 -4.99 5.31
CA ILE A 60 0.83 -5.92 4.37
C ILE A 60 2.31 -5.56 4.19
N VAL A 61 2.63 -4.30 3.97
CA VAL A 61 4.02 -3.85 3.79
C VAL A 61 4.82 -4.02 5.09
N ALA A 62 4.23 -3.69 6.24
CA ALA A 62 4.87 -3.95 7.53
C ALA A 62 5.17 -5.44 7.71
N GLY A 63 4.21 -6.33 7.39
CA GLY A 63 4.41 -7.78 7.45
C GLY A 63 5.51 -8.28 6.51
N ILE A 64 5.61 -7.74 5.30
CA ILE A 64 6.71 -8.05 4.36
C ILE A 64 8.06 -7.64 4.97
N LEU A 65 8.17 -6.41 5.47
CA LEU A 65 9.40 -5.89 6.07
C LEU A 65 9.84 -6.70 7.29
N ILE A 66 8.91 -7.03 8.19
CA ILE A 66 9.17 -7.88 9.37
C ILE A 66 9.69 -9.25 8.92
N ARG A 67 9.06 -9.86 7.91
CA ARG A 67 9.52 -11.13 7.34
C ARG A 67 10.92 -11.06 6.75
N LEU A 68 11.33 -9.90 6.24
CA LEU A 68 12.69 -9.64 5.74
C LEU A 68 13.70 -9.34 6.86
N GLY A 69 13.25 -9.26 8.12
CA GLY A 69 14.11 -9.04 9.28
C GLY A 69 14.27 -7.59 9.72
N PHE A 70 13.44 -6.68 9.18
CA PHE A 70 13.39 -5.30 9.66
C PHE A 70 12.50 -5.17 10.90
N ASP A 71 12.88 -4.31 11.83
CA ASP A 71 11.98 -3.87 12.89
C ASP A 71 11.09 -2.74 12.33
N VAL A 72 9.77 -2.86 12.46
CA VAL A 72 8.82 -1.91 11.89
C VAL A 72 7.78 -1.48 12.91
N GLY A 73 7.50 -0.19 12.97
CA GLY A 73 6.38 0.40 13.72
C GLY A 73 5.43 1.13 12.78
N ILE A 74 4.16 0.75 12.74
CA ILE A 74 3.11 1.51 12.07
C ILE A 74 2.78 2.73 12.93
N VAL A 75 2.61 3.89 12.31
CA VAL A 75 2.35 5.17 12.98
C VAL A 75 0.90 5.57 12.76
N ASP A 76 0.07 5.32 13.75
CA ASP A 76 -1.34 5.70 13.76
C ASP A 76 -1.55 7.02 14.54
N VAL A 77 -0.93 8.09 14.05
CA VAL A 77 -1.06 9.43 14.64
C VAL A 77 -1.50 10.42 13.57
N SER A 78 -2.67 11.01 13.77
CA SER A 78 -3.19 12.06 12.88
C SER A 78 -2.20 13.20 12.72
N GLY A 79 -1.94 13.58 11.46
CA GLY A 79 -1.07 14.71 11.13
C GLY A 79 0.39 14.35 10.89
N THR A 80 0.81 13.12 11.14
CA THR A 80 2.13 12.63 10.69
C THR A 80 2.22 12.63 9.17
N LYS A 81 3.44 12.70 8.67
CA LYS A 81 3.71 12.76 7.23
C LYS A 81 4.38 11.48 6.72
N TYR A 82 4.37 10.46 7.54
CA TYR A 82 4.83 9.11 7.26
C TYR A 82 3.93 8.12 7.99
N ASP A 83 3.80 6.94 7.43
CA ASP A 83 2.87 5.91 7.90
C ASP A 83 3.58 4.84 8.72
N MET A 84 4.91 4.75 8.62
CA MET A 84 5.69 3.80 9.40
C MET A 84 7.13 4.25 9.66
N LEU A 85 7.71 3.66 10.72
CA LEU A 85 9.13 3.72 11.02
C LEU A 85 9.74 2.36 10.71
N VAL A 86 10.83 2.36 9.95
CA VAL A 86 11.60 1.16 9.60
C VAL A 86 12.98 1.29 10.21
N ILE A 87 13.36 0.32 11.04
CA ILE A 87 14.70 0.27 11.60
C ILE A 87 15.54 -0.60 10.68
N ALA A 88 16.51 0.02 10.03
CA ALA A 88 17.46 -0.62 9.14
C ALA A 88 18.88 -0.57 9.74
N PHE A 89 19.83 -1.14 9.03
CA PHE A 89 21.23 -1.07 9.37
C PHE A 89 22.01 -0.40 8.24
N GLU A 90 22.93 0.50 8.57
CA GLU A 90 23.83 1.12 7.58
C GLU A 90 24.72 0.09 6.88
N LYS A 91 25.03 -1.01 7.60
CA LYS A 91 25.77 -2.18 7.12
C LYS A 91 25.19 -3.42 7.78
N PRO A 92 25.40 -4.62 7.23
CA PRO A 92 24.98 -5.86 7.89
C PRO A 92 25.55 -5.97 9.32
N PRO A 93 24.78 -6.54 10.28
CA PRO A 93 25.30 -6.86 11.60
C PRO A 93 26.55 -7.78 11.54
N PRO A 94 27.49 -7.68 12.52
CA PRO A 94 27.37 -6.92 13.78
C PRO A 94 27.81 -5.46 13.69
N ASP A 95 28.46 -5.04 12.58
CA ASP A 95 29.15 -3.74 12.51
C ASP A 95 28.24 -2.58 12.07
N GLY A 96 27.00 -2.88 11.71
CA GLY A 96 26.05 -1.88 11.21
C GLY A 96 25.38 -1.10 12.32
N LYS A 97 25.44 0.24 12.24
CA LYS A 97 24.66 1.13 13.09
C LYS A 97 23.19 1.07 12.69
N LYS A 98 22.30 0.97 13.69
CA LYS A 98 20.86 1.09 13.46
C LYS A 98 20.49 2.50 13.01
N VAL A 99 19.70 2.61 11.97
CA VAL A 99 19.10 3.85 11.48
C VAL A 99 17.60 3.72 11.44
N ILE A 100 16.91 4.80 11.79
CA ILE A 100 15.44 4.86 11.73
C ILE A 100 15.06 5.62 10.49
N LEU A 101 14.32 4.97 9.59
CA LEU A 101 13.82 5.54 8.36
C LEU A 101 12.32 5.78 8.48
N ARG A 102 11.87 6.99 8.16
CA ARG A 102 10.46 7.34 8.06
C ARG A 102 9.98 6.94 6.67
N ALA A 103 8.96 6.11 6.60
CA ALA A 103 8.41 5.64 5.34
C ALA A 103 6.95 6.09 5.17
N GLN A 104 6.66 6.70 4.02
CA GLN A 104 5.31 7.02 3.57
C GLN A 104 4.82 5.91 2.65
N LEU A 105 3.65 5.34 2.93
CA LEU A 105 3.07 4.33 2.06
C LEU A 105 2.19 4.93 0.95
N ARG A 106 2.20 4.28 -0.19
CA ARG A 106 1.34 4.59 -1.34
C ARG A 106 0.82 3.33 -1.99
N THR A 107 -0.47 3.28 -2.25
CA THR A 107 -1.07 2.26 -3.11
C THR A 107 -0.89 2.67 -4.56
N ALA A 108 -0.42 1.76 -5.38
CA ALA A 108 -0.24 1.95 -6.82
C ALA A 108 -1.07 0.93 -7.60
N SER A 109 -1.55 1.33 -8.78
CA SER A 109 -2.12 0.41 -9.78
C SER A 109 -1.36 0.48 -11.10
N ARG A 110 -1.15 1.67 -11.64
CA ARG A 110 -0.37 1.94 -12.87
C ARG A 110 0.74 2.94 -12.62
N SER A 111 0.55 3.79 -11.64
CA SER A 111 1.50 4.82 -11.25
C SER A 111 1.44 5.07 -9.76
N VAL A 112 2.53 5.61 -9.22
CA VAL A 112 2.63 6.09 -7.85
C VAL A 112 2.46 7.60 -7.86
N SER A 113 1.56 8.10 -7.00
CA SER A 113 1.39 9.54 -6.77
C SER A 113 2.30 9.99 -5.62
N PHE A 114 3.04 11.05 -5.84
CA PHE A 114 3.93 11.68 -4.84
C PHE A 114 3.32 12.91 -4.19
N ILE A 115 2.02 13.09 -4.35
CA ILE A 115 1.28 14.21 -3.76
C ILE A 115 0.57 13.72 -2.50
N GLY A 116 0.72 14.46 -1.42
CA GLY A 116 0.01 14.32 -0.16
C GLY A 116 -0.79 15.56 0.20
N GLY A 117 -1.67 15.42 1.17
CA GLY A 117 -2.60 16.46 1.58
C GLY A 117 -3.83 16.51 0.68
N GLY A 118 -4.91 17.03 1.18
CA GLY A 118 -6.09 17.28 0.36
C GLY A 118 -7.20 16.24 0.38
N ARG A 119 -7.21 15.31 1.32
CA ARG A 119 -8.44 14.59 1.63
C ARG A 119 -9.32 15.49 2.49
N GLY A 120 -10.31 16.17 1.85
CA GLY A 120 -11.47 16.66 2.53
C GLY A 120 -12.29 15.45 2.99
N GLY A 121 -12.58 15.32 4.29
CA GLY A 121 -13.69 14.50 4.75
C GLY A 121 -15.01 15.11 4.29
N ILE A 122 -16.07 14.32 4.25
CA ILE A 122 -17.43 14.75 3.90
C ILE A 122 -17.84 16.01 4.71
N ASP A 123 -17.30 16.19 5.92
CA ASP A 123 -17.65 17.26 6.86
C ASP A 123 -16.66 18.44 6.85
N ARG A 124 -15.74 18.54 5.90
CA ARG A 124 -14.76 19.63 5.83
C ARG A 124 -15.02 20.53 4.64
N GLU A 125 -15.65 21.66 4.90
CA GLU A 125 -15.71 22.77 3.93
C GLU A 125 -14.33 23.47 3.86
N TYR A 126 -13.64 23.30 2.75
CA TYR A 126 -12.42 24.07 2.48
C TYR A 126 -12.77 25.35 1.73
N LYS A 127 -12.82 26.48 2.44
CA LYS A 127 -13.00 27.81 1.82
C LYS A 127 -11.91 28.16 0.80
N SER A 128 -10.75 27.50 0.84
CA SER A 128 -9.58 27.78 -0.01
C SER A 128 -9.23 26.67 -1.00
N GLY A 129 -10.12 25.67 -1.20
CA GLY A 129 -9.83 24.50 -2.01
C GLY A 129 -8.83 23.53 -1.35
N VAL A 130 -8.65 22.38 -1.98
CA VAL A 130 -7.76 21.31 -1.49
C VAL A 130 -6.31 21.66 -1.75
N LYS A 131 -5.53 21.90 -0.71
CA LYS A 131 -4.09 22.14 -0.81
C LYS A 131 -3.34 20.82 -0.89
N THR A 132 -2.89 20.47 -2.07
CA THR A 132 -1.98 19.33 -2.27
C THR A 132 -0.54 19.79 -2.30
N ARG A 133 0.38 18.98 -1.79
CA ARG A 133 1.81 19.22 -1.86
C ARG A 133 2.57 17.95 -2.17
N LYS A 134 3.67 18.08 -2.86
CA LYS A 134 4.58 16.98 -3.13
C LYS A 134 5.34 16.60 -1.86
N PHE A 135 5.56 15.30 -1.64
CA PHE A 135 6.43 14.83 -0.56
C PHE A 135 7.87 15.28 -0.78
N THR A 136 8.55 15.49 0.34
CA THR A 136 9.96 15.89 0.40
C THR A 136 10.68 15.06 1.45
N THR A 137 12.01 15.12 1.48
CA THR A 137 12.84 14.48 2.51
C THR A 137 12.59 15.01 3.93
N LYS A 138 11.92 16.17 4.06
CA LYS A 138 11.43 16.65 5.37
C LYS A 138 10.25 15.85 5.88
N ASP A 139 9.50 15.20 5.00
CA ASP A 139 8.30 14.45 5.32
C ASP A 139 8.60 12.98 5.62
N SER A 140 9.37 12.33 4.76
CA SER A 140 9.76 10.93 4.89
C SER A 140 11.11 10.68 4.19
N ASP A 141 11.79 9.63 4.58
CA ASP A 141 13.06 9.22 3.98
C ASP A 141 12.82 8.28 2.80
N LEU A 142 11.75 7.48 2.90
CA LEU A 142 11.32 6.53 1.87
C LEU A 142 9.86 6.75 1.49
N ILE A 143 9.53 6.43 0.24
CA ILE A 143 8.17 6.12 -0.20
C ILE A 143 8.13 4.64 -0.55
N LEU A 144 7.27 3.89 0.15
CA LEU A 144 6.99 2.49 -0.13
C LEU A 144 5.71 2.43 -0.94
N ALA A 145 5.81 2.06 -2.21
CA ALA A 145 4.63 1.98 -3.07
C ALA A 145 4.28 0.51 -3.34
N ILE A 146 3.12 0.08 -2.85
CA ILE A 146 2.63 -1.29 -3.06
C ILE A 146 1.72 -1.37 -4.28
N ASP A 147 2.01 -2.29 -5.19
CA ASP A 147 1.10 -2.62 -6.30
C ASP A 147 -0.10 -3.39 -5.74
N ARG A 148 -1.30 -2.83 -5.92
CA ARG A 148 -2.54 -3.41 -5.38
C ARG A 148 -2.91 -4.77 -5.99
N SER A 149 -2.34 -5.13 -7.14
CA SER A 149 -2.70 -6.35 -7.87
C SER A 149 -1.81 -7.55 -7.54
N CYS A 150 -0.55 -7.33 -7.20
CA CYS A 150 0.43 -8.38 -6.96
C CYS A 150 1.24 -8.23 -5.67
N PHE A 151 1.02 -7.12 -4.93
CA PHE A 151 1.72 -6.77 -3.69
C PHE A 151 3.24 -6.59 -3.83
N ASP A 152 3.72 -6.38 -5.06
CA ASP A 152 5.09 -5.92 -5.25
C ASP A 152 5.28 -4.54 -4.62
N VAL A 153 6.40 -4.35 -3.93
CA VAL A 153 6.72 -3.09 -3.26
C VAL A 153 7.85 -2.39 -3.98
N TYR A 154 7.64 -1.13 -4.32
CA TYR A 154 8.67 -0.26 -4.88
C TYR A 154 9.27 0.57 -3.76
N VAL A 155 10.57 0.37 -3.49
CA VAL A 155 11.32 1.10 -2.46
C VAL A 155 11.93 2.33 -3.09
N ILE A 156 11.37 3.49 -2.81
CA ILE A 156 11.70 4.75 -3.48
C ILE A 156 12.32 5.72 -2.47
N PRO A 157 13.64 5.99 -2.54
CA PRO A 157 14.22 7.08 -1.77
C PRO A 157 13.50 8.40 -2.08
N THR A 158 13.08 9.11 -1.04
CA THR A 158 12.28 10.34 -1.23
C THR A 158 13.03 11.42 -2.00
N GLU A 159 14.36 11.43 -1.93
CA GLU A 159 15.20 12.34 -2.71
C GLU A 159 15.01 12.18 -4.23
N PHE A 160 14.71 10.96 -4.70
CA PHE A 160 14.53 10.72 -6.14
C PHE A 160 13.30 11.45 -6.70
N ILE A 161 12.25 11.57 -5.88
CA ILE A 161 11.01 12.22 -6.35
C ILE A 161 11.19 13.72 -6.60
N ALA A 162 12.22 14.36 -6.02
CA ALA A 162 12.52 15.78 -6.29
C ALA A 162 12.70 16.05 -7.79
N ARG A 163 13.33 15.09 -8.50
CA ARG A 163 13.59 15.15 -9.94
C ARG A 163 12.46 14.60 -10.81
N TRP A 164 11.42 14.02 -10.20
CA TRP A 164 10.28 13.45 -10.91
C TRP A 164 9.09 14.41 -10.89
N GLY A 165 8.09 14.15 -11.73
CA GLY A 165 6.81 14.84 -11.67
C GLY A 165 6.00 14.46 -10.41
N ASN A 166 4.74 14.85 -10.38
CA ASN A 166 3.84 14.52 -9.28
C ASN A 166 3.45 13.04 -9.20
N SER A 167 3.75 12.27 -10.25
CA SER A 167 3.54 10.82 -10.29
C SER A 167 4.56 10.17 -11.22
N LYS A 168 4.74 8.84 -11.10
CA LYS A 168 5.58 8.05 -11.98
C LYS A 168 4.95 6.68 -12.24
N ALA A 169 4.99 6.25 -13.50
CA ALA A 169 4.49 4.93 -13.87
C ALA A 169 5.34 3.81 -13.25
N ILE A 170 4.71 2.77 -12.72
CA ILE A 170 5.40 1.63 -12.09
C ILE A 170 6.31 0.89 -13.10
N SER A 171 5.93 0.86 -14.38
CA SER A 171 6.76 0.30 -15.46
C SER A 171 8.12 1.00 -15.61
N LYS A 172 8.23 2.26 -15.20
CA LYS A 172 9.48 3.05 -15.22
C LYS A 172 10.28 2.96 -13.91
N MET A 173 9.82 2.15 -12.95
CA MET A 173 10.44 2.01 -11.63
C MET A 173 10.85 0.56 -11.33
N GLN A 174 10.95 -0.29 -12.35
CA GLN A 174 11.28 -1.71 -12.18
C GLN A 174 12.56 -1.97 -11.38
N PRO A 175 13.65 -1.17 -11.50
CA PRO A 175 14.84 -1.35 -10.66
C PRO A 175 14.62 -1.12 -9.16
N LEU A 176 13.51 -0.48 -8.78
CA LEU A 176 13.16 -0.21 -7.38
C LEU A 176 12.16 -1.24 -6.80
N LYS A 177 11.74 -2.19 -7.64
CA LYS A 177 10.79 -3.22 -7.26
C LYS A 177 11.45 -4.26 -6.36
N ASN A 178 10.89 -4.43 -5.14
CA ASN A 178 11.38 -5.36 -4.12
C ASN A 178 12.90 -5.24 -3.87
N ASN A 179 13.44 -4.04 -4.05
CA ASN A 179 14.85 -3.73 -3.88
C ASN A 179 15.07 -3.19 -2.45
N TRP A 180 15.21 -4.13 -1.51
CA TRP A 180 15.34 -3.90 -0.08
C TRP A 180 16.79 -3.63 0.33
#